data_f92d15a93bcec473c27944703c3140d6
#
_entry.id   f92d15a93bcec473c27944703c3140d6
#
_cell.length_a   1.000
_cell.length_b   1.000
_cell.length_c   1.000
_cell.angle_alpha   90.00
_cell.angle_beta   90.00
_cell.angle_gamma   90.00
#
_symmetry.space_group_name_H-M   'P 1'
#
loop_
_entity.id
_entity.type
_entity.pdbx_description
1 polymer ?
#
loop_
_entity_poly.entity_id
_entity_poly.type
_entity_poly.pdbx_seq_one_letter_code
_entity_poly.pdbx_strand_id
1 'polypeptide(L)'
;SGLSYTIVRPGSLTDEPAGRNHIALCQGDPVWANLATISRGDVALVIARALFDPAASRKTFEAFNAVTHDAEGWKSAFAKLAAD
;
A
#
# COMPACT_ATOMS: atom_id res chain seq x y z
N SER A 1 -20.97 12.40 -10.92
CA SER A 1 -20.18 11.22 -11.13
C SER A 1 -18.82 11.39 -10.52
N GLY A 2 -18.35 10.41 -9.94
CA GLY A 2 -17.06 10.46 -9.37
C GLY A 2 -15.99 10.00 -10.34
N LEU A 3 -14.86 10.67 -10.29
CA LEU A 3 -13.67 10.10 -10.86
C LEU A 3 -13.20 8.99 -9.96
N SER A 4 -12.77 7.91 -10.57
CA SER A 4 -12.12 6.83 -9.84
C SER A 4 -10.64 7.20 -9.68
N TYR A 5 -10.14 7.11 -8.45
CA TYR A 5 -8.74 7.40 -8.15
C TYR A 5 -8.26 6.53 -7.01
N THR A 6 -6.96 6.38 -6.91
CA THR A 6 -6.31 5.75 -5.77
C THR A 6 -5.01 6.51 -5.53
N ILE A 7 -4.79 6.90 -4.29
CA ILE A 7 -3.58 7.61 -3.89
C ILE A 7 -2.77 6.70 -2.98
N VAL A 8 -1.57 6.35 -3.43
CA VAL A 8 -0.63 5.54 -2.66
C VAL A 8 0.48 6.44 -2.14
N ARG A 9 0.67 6.44 -0.83
CA ARG A 9 1.73 7.20 -0.17
C ARG A 9 2.77 6.22 0.38
N PRO A 10 3.85 5.96 -0.37
CA PRO A 10 4.85 5.00 0.08
C PRO A 10 5.72 5.57 1.20
N GLY A 11 6.27 4.68 2.00
CA GLY A 11 7.36 5.05 2.90
C GLY A 11 8.62 5.38 2.12
N SER A 12 9.75 5.54 2.83
CA SER A 12 11.02 5.78 2.17
C SER A 12 11.37 4.61 1.25
N LEU A 13 11.77 4.92 0.02
CA LEU A 13 12.00 3.90 -0.99
C LEU A 13 13.36 3.22 -0.80
N THR A 14 13.40 1.92 -1.00
CA THR A 14 14.62 1.13 -0.98
C THR A 14 14.79 0.40 -2.32
N ASP A 15 16.00 -0.10 -2.55
CA ASP A 15 16.32 -0.87 -3.76
C ASP A 15 16.25 -2.38 -3.53
N GLU A 16 15.66 -2.82 -2.42
CA GLU A 16 15.49 -4.24 -2.16
C GLU A 16 14.55 -4.87 -3.19
N PRO A 17 14.72 -6.18 -3.47
CA PRO A 17 13.82 -6.86 -4.41
C PRO A 17 12.38 -6.88 -3.94
N ALA A 18 11.47 -6.82 -4.90
CA ALA A 18 10.05 -6.99 -4.61
C ALA A 18 9.77 -8.40 -4.09
N GLY A 19 8.78 -8.52 -3.21
CA GLY A 19 8.36 -9.81 -2.67
C GLY A 19 9.21 -10.32 -1.54
N ARG A 20 10.29 -9.64 -1.18
CA ARG A 20 11.18 -10.06 -0.11
C ARG A 20 10.59 -9.79 1.27
N ASN A 21 9.90 -8.69 1.42
CA ASN A 21 9.28 -8.27 2.67
C ASN A 21 7.77 -8.23 2.52
N HIS A 22 7.07 -8.31 3.63
CA HIS A 22 5.63 -8.19 3.63
C HIS A 22 5.21 -6.75 3.39
N ILE A 23 4.04 -6.57 2.79
CA ILE A 23 3.48 -5.25 2.52
C ILE A 23 2.36 -4.98 3.52
N ALA A 24 2.35 -3.79 4.10
CA ALA A 24 1.28 -3.35 4.98
C ALA A 24 0.69 -2.05 4.44
N LEU A 25 -0.61 -1.90 4.58
CA LEU A 25 -1.34 -0.70 4.19
C LEU A 25 -1.97 -0.08 5.44
N CYS A 26 -1.91 1.23 5.54
CA CYS A 26 -2.57 1.94 6.63
C CYS A 26 -3.09 3.28 6.14
N GLN A 27 -3.85 3.95 6.99
CA GLN A 27 -4.41 5.27 6.69
C GLN A 27 -4.18 6.20 7.86
N GLY A 28 -4.37 7.51 7.60
CA GLY A 28 -4.29 8.51 8.66
C GLY A 28 -2.92 9.16 8.82
N ASP A 29 -1.98 8.87 7.94
CA ASP A 29 -0.65 9.48 7.94
C ASP A 29 0.00 9.42 9.33
N PRO A 30 0.17 8.23 9.92
CA PRO A 30 0.75 8.14 11.26
C PRO A 30 2.19 8.66 11.27
N VAL A 31 2.59 9.22 12.43
CA VAL A 31 3.92 9.81 12.58
C VAL A 31 5.02 8.81 12.23
N TRP A 32 4.86 7.55 12.65
CA TRP A 32 5.86 6.52 12.39
C TRP A 32 5.98 6.15 10.91
N ALA A 33 5.02 6.51 10.07
CA ALA A 33 5.08 6.22 8.64
C ALA A 33 6.29 6.88 7.98
N ASN A 34 6.77 7.99 8.52
CA ASN A 34 7.96 8.66 7.99
C ASN A 34 9.23 7.83 8.20
N LEU A 35 9.20 6.88 9.12
CA LEU A 35 10.33 6.00 9.42
C LEU A 35 10.21 4.65 8.73
N ALA A 36 9.06 4.37 8.14
CA ALA A 36 8.83 3.12 7.44
C ALA A 36 9.48 3.14 6.07
N THR A 37 9.84 1.98 5.57
CA THR A 37 10.45 1.84 4.24
C THR A 37 9.66 0.86 3.40
N ILE A 38 9.81 0.96 2.09
CA ILE A 38 9.22 0.01 1.15
C ILE A 38 10.10 -0.06 -0.08
N SER A 39 10.29 -1.27 -0.63
CA SER A 39 11.06 -1.41 -1.85
C SER A 39 10.30 -0.82 -3.04
N ARG A 40 11.04 -0.31 -4.03
CA ARG A 40 10.43 0.24 -5.25
C ARG A 40 9.60 -0.80 -5.98
N GLY A 41 10.06 -2.05 -5.97
CA GLY A 41 9.33 -3.16 -6.58
C GLY A 41 8.03 -3.44 -5.87
N ASP A 42 8.01 -3.35 -4.54
CA ASP A 42 6.77 -3.54 -3.77
C ASP A 42 5.77 -2.41 -4.00
N VAL A 43 6.24 -1.17 -4.15
CA VAL A 43 5.37 -0.05 -4.53
C VAL A 43 4.72 -0.34 -5.88
N ALA A 44 5.49 -0.85 -6.83
CA ALA A 44 4.97 -1.21 -8.14
C ALA A 44 3.89 -2.30 -8.04
N LEU A 45 4.09 -3.29 -7.17
CA LEU A 45 3.08 -4.32 -6.94
C LEU A 45 1.79 -3.75 -6.38
N VAL A 46 1.90 -2.84 -5.40
CA VAL A 46 0.72 -2.19 -4.81
C VAL A 46 -0.04 -1.39 -5.85
N ILE A 47 0.67 -0.60 -6.64
CA ILE A 47 0.06 0.22 -7.69
C ILE A 47 -0.63 -0.66 -8.73
N ALA A 48 0.06 -1.71 -9.18
CA ALA A 48 -0.51 -2.62 -10.17
C ALA A 48 -1.78 -3.29 -9.67
N ARG A 49 -1.79 -3.72 -8.41
CA ARG A 49 -2.98 -4.33 -7.81
C ARG A 49 -4.11 -3.33 -7.68
N ALA A 50 -3.80 -2.10 -7.25
CA ALA A 50 -4.80 -1.06 -7.05
C ALA A 50 -5.49 -0.66 -8.35
N LEU A 51 -4.78 -0.69 -9.48
CA LEU A 51 -5.34 -0.36 -10.78
C LEU A 51 -6.49 -1.30 -11.18
N PHE A 52 -6.45 -2.54 -10.74
CA PHE A 52 -7.41 -3.56 -11.13
C PHE A 52 -8.34 -3.98 -10.01
N ASP A 53 -8.24 -3.36 -8.84
CA ASP A 53 -9.06 -3.73 -7.69
C ASP A 53 -10.05 -2.61 -7.36
N PRO A 54 -11.36 -2.81 -7.62
CA PRO A 54 -12.36 -1.78 -7.31
C PRO A 54 -12.37 -1.35 -5.85
N ALA A 55 -11.92 -2.23 -4.95
CA ALA A 55 -11.87 -1.90 -3.53
C ALA A 55 -10.87 -0.80 -3.21
N ALA A 56 -9.92 -0.51 -4.09
CA ALA A 56 -8.95 0.58 -3.91
C ALA A 56 -9.46 1.93 -4.41
N SER A 57 -10.62 1.96 -5.08
CA SER A 57 -11.15 3.18 -5.67
C SER A 57 -11.51 4.19 -4.59
N ARG A 58 -11.15 5.45 -4.83
CA ARG A 58 -11.43 6.59 -3.94
C ARG A 58 -10.83 6.41 -2.55
N LYS A 59 -9.63 5.83 -2.49
CA LYS A 59 -8.94 5.61 -1.22
C LYS A 59 -7.55 6.19 -1.28
N THR A 60 -7.13 6.76 -0.16
CA THR A 60 -5.77 7.22 0.07
C THR A 60 -5.20 6.38 1.20
N PHE A 61 -4.04 5.81 1.00
CA PHE A 61 -3.42 4.97 2.02
C PHE A 61 -1.91 5.01 1.92
N GLU A 62 -1.25 4.70 3.04
CA GLU A 62 0.19 4.54 3.13
C GLU A 62 0.55 3.07 2.91
N ALA A 63 1.67 2.82 2.22
CA ALA A 63 2.17 1.48 1.97
C ALA A 63 3.62 1.39 2.45
N PHE A 64 3.95 0.31 3.14
CA PHE A 64 5.30 0.10 3.64
C PHE A 64 5.57 -1.39 3.81
N ASN A 65 6.85 -1.75 3.94
CA ASN A 65 7.23 -3.12 4.27
C ASN A 65 7.12 -3.34 5.77
N ALA A 66 6.50 -4.44 6.15
CA ALA A 66 6.27 -4.77 7.54
C ALA A 66 6.77 -6.17 7.87
N VAL A 67 7.08 -6.39 9.13
CA VAL A 67 7.49 -7.72 9.62
C VAL A 67 6.23 -8.45 10.07
N THR A 68 5.51 -9.02 9.12
CA THR A 68 4.31 -9.81 9.41
C THR A 68 4.44 -11.17 8.73
N HIS A 69 3.55 -12.07 9.06
CA HIS A 69 3.56 -13.40 8.48
C HIS A 69 2.56 -13.59 7.35
N ASP A 70 1.86 -12.55 6.98
CA ASP A 70 0.83 -12.62 5.95
C ASP A 70 1.32 -11.98 4.66
N ALA A 71 2.03 -12.76 3.85
CA ALA A 71 2.67 -12.28 2.63
C ALA A 71 1.68 -11.80 1.57
N GLU A 72 0.44 -12.32 1.60
CA GLU A 72 -0.55 -11.99 0.58
C GLU A 72 -1.74 -11.20 1.12
N GLY A 73 -1.80 -11.02 2.43
CA GLY A 73 -2.95 -10.37 3.07
C GLY A 73 -3.18 -8.94 2.64
N TRP A 74 -2.13 -8.23 2.20
CA TRP A 74 -2.27 -6.86 1.75
C TRP A 74 -3.19 -6.73 0.53
N LYS A 75 -3.31 -7.78 -0.27
CA LYS A 75 -4.16 -7.75 -1.46
C LYS A 75 -5.64 -7.61 -1.12
N SER A 76 -6.04 -8.16 0.02
CA SER A 76 -7.43 -8.04 0.49
C SER A 76 -7.62 -6.85 1.42
N ALA A 77 -6.54 -6.17 1.81
CA ALA A 77 -6.62 -5.05 2.74
C ALA A 77 -7.31 -3.82 2.15
N PHE A 78 -7.33 -3.68 0.83
CA PHE A 78 -8.01 -2.54 0.20
C PHE A 78 -9.48 -2.45 0.63
N ALA A 79 -10.16 -3.58 0.75
CA ALA A 79 -11.56 -3.60 1.14
C ALA A 79 -11.78 -3.13 2.57
N LYS A 80 -10.76 -3.21 3.41
CA LYS A 80 -10.82 -2.80 4.82
C LYS A 80 -10.50 -1.34 5.03
N LEU A 81 -9.99 -0.65 4.00
CA LEU A 81 -9.66 0.76 4.10
C LEU A 81 -10.91 1.62 3.94
N ALA A 82 -10.91 2.75 4.63
CA ALA A 82 -12.02 3.70 4.51
C ALA A 82 -11.88 4.50 3.22
N ALA A 83 -12.99 4.74 2.55
CA ALA A 83 -13.02 5.61 1.38
C ALA A 83 -12.86 7.07 1.79
N ASP A 84 -12.25 7.84 0.91
CA ASP A 84 -12.10 9.29 1.13
C ASP A 84 -13.44 10.02 1.10
#